data_914d603a5072715f4bbd6fae9e73eecc
#
_entry.id   914d603a5072715f4bbd6fae9e73eecc
#
_cell.length_a   1.000
_cell.length_b   1.000
_cell.length_c   1.000
_cell.angle_alpha   90.00
_cell.angle_beta   90.00
_cell.angle_gamma   90.00
#
_symmetry.space_group_name_H-M   'P 1'
#
loop_
_entity.id
_entity.type
_entity.pdbx_description
1 polymer ?
#
loop_
_entity_poly.entity_id
_entity_poly.type
_entity_poly.pdbx_seq_one_letter_code
_entity_poly.pdbx_strand_id
1 'polypeptide(L)'
;DKLRAKTSNLKKQIKDSRSSIDNEILELKNEIETSKNYELKEQLYIKIDSLEEDAYKVVQDLLNEILPEAFAIIKETARRFKNNSTLEVLASDFDRILSSKHDYVKLNGDKAIWNNSWDAVGKPITWDMVHYDVQLIGGIALHQGKIAEMQTGEGKTLVATLPIFLNALTGKGVHLVTVNDYLAKRDSAWMAPLFQFHGLSIDCID
;
A
#
# COMPACT_ATOMS: atom_id res chain seq x y z
N ASP A 1 4.86 5.53 -16.06
CA ASP A 1 4.84 4.07 -16.28
C ASP A 1 5.96 3.33 -15.53
N LYS A 2 7.24 3.78 -15.58
CA LYS A 2 8.37 3.06 -14.94
C LYS A 2 8.18 2.82 -13.43
N LEU A 3 7.67 3.78 -12.68
CA LEU A 3 7.42 3.62 -11.23
C LEU A 3 6.30 2.62 -10.96
N ARG A 4 5.23 2.67 -11.75
CA ARG A 4 4.13 1.69 -11.67
C ARG A 4 4.60 0.28 -12.00
N ALA A 5 5.44 0.12 -13.03
CA ALA A 5 6.03 -1.16 -13.38
C ALA A 5 6.89 -1.73 -12.24
N LYS A 6 7.69 -0.88 -11.56
CA LYS A 6 8.45 -1.27 -10.37
C LYS A 6 7.52 -1.75 -9.25
N THR A 7 6.47 -1.01 -8.95
CA THR A 7 5.46 -1.42 -7.96
C THR A 7 4.83 -2.77 -8.30
N SER A 8 4.45 -2.98 -9.56
CA SER A 8 3.89 -4.26 -10.02
C SER A 8 4.89 -5.40 -9.87
N ASN A 9 6.17 -5.15 -10.12
CA ASN A 9 7.23 -6.14 -9.92
C ASN A 9 7.39 -6.51 -8.44
N LEU A 10 7.39 -5.53 -7.51
CA LEU A 10 7.44 -5.79 -6.07
C LEU A 10 6.23 -6.61 -5.60
N LYS A 11 5.02 -6.25 -6.05
CA LYS A 11 3.79 -7.04 -5.75
C LYS A 11 3.93 -8.48 -6.25
N LYS A 12 4.51 -8.68 -7.44
CA LYS A 12 4.75 -10.01 -8.00
C LYS A 12 5.76 -10.79 -7.16
N GLN A 13 6.89 -10.20 -6.78
CA GLN A 13 7.90 -10.84 -5.92
C GLN A 13 7.27 -11.32 -4.61
N ILE A 14 6.44 -10.50 -3.95
CA ILE A 14 5.75 -10.87 -2.72
C ILE A 14 4.81 -12.05 -2.95
N LYS A 15 4.04 -12.03 -4.04
CA LYS A 15 3.13 -13.13 -4.37
C LYS A 15 3.90 -14.43 -4.66
N ASP A 16 4.98 -14.34 -5.45
CA ASP A 16 5.79 -15.49 -5.84
C ASP A 16 6.49 -16.13 -4.63
N SER A 17 6.97 -15.30 -3.66
CA SER A 17 7.68 -15.79 -2.46
C SER A 17 6.86 -16.72 -1.56
N ARG A 18 5.54 -16.56 -1.56
CA ARG A 18 4.64 -17.37 -0.73
C ARG A 18 3.81 -18.40 -1.51
N SER A 19 3.92 -18.41 -2.84
CA SER A 19 3.05 -19.19 -3.72
C SER A 19 3.06 -20.70 -3.40
N SER A 20 4.22 -21.28 -3.06
CA SER A 20 4.32 -22.69 -2.66
C SER A 20 3.54 -22.99 -1.38
N ILE A 21 3.67 -22.11 -0.38
CA ILE A 21 2.96 -22.27 0.91
C ILE A 21 1.45 -22.08 0.70
N ASP A 22 1.05 -21.08 -0.10
CA ASP A 22 -0.37 -20.83 -0.41
C ASP A 22 -1.02 -22.03 -1.11
N ASN A 23 -0.30 -22.70 -2.01
CA ASN A 23 -0.78 -23.91 -2.68
C ASN A 23 -0.95 -25.07 -1.68
N GLU A 24 0.01 -25.29 -0.79
CA GLU A 24 -0.10 -26.32 0.26
C GLU A 24 -1.29 -26.04 1.18
N ILE A 25 -1.47 -24.78 1.63
CA ILE A 25 -2.64 -24.39 2.43
C ILE A 25 -3.96 -24.67 1.68
N LEU A 26 -4.02 -24.41 0.38
CA LEU A 26 -5.21 -24.68 -0.43
C LEU A 26 -5.49 -26.17 -0.51
N GLU A 27 -4.48 -27.01 -0.71
CA GLU A 27 -4.63 -28.47 -0.72
C GLU A 27 -5.17 -28.99 0.62
N LEU A 28 -4.60 -28.52 1.74
CA LEU A 28 -5.06 -28.88 3.08
C LEU A 28 -6.51 -28.44 3.36
N LYS A 29 -6.90 -27.24 2.92
CA LYS A 29 -8.29 -26.76 3.02
C LYS A 29 -9.27 -27.65 2.25
N ASN A 30 -8.90 -28.09 1.05
CA ASN A 30 -9.72 -29.03 0.26
C ASN A 30 -9.84 -30.41 0.94
N GLU A 31 -8.77 -30.88 1.58
CA GLU A 31 -8.79 -32.12 2.35
C GLU A 31 -9.73 -32.01 3.57
N ILE A 32 -9.71 -30.88 4.28
CA ILE A 32 -10.61 -30.61 5.40
C ILE A 32 -12.08 -30.65 4.94
N GLU A 33 -12.40 -30.07 3.80
CA GLU A 33 -13.79 -30.04 3.28
C GLU A 33 -14.29 -31.44 2.97
N THR A 34 -13.46 -32.31 2.43
CA THR A 34 -13.82 -33.67 2.02
C THR A 34 -13.79 -34.70 3.16
N SER A 35 -13.02 -34.46 4.20
CA SER A 35 -12.86 -35.37 5.35
C SER A 35 -14.09 -35.39 6.24
N LYS A 36 -14.46 -36.56 6.78
CA LYS A 36 -15.45 -36.73 7.85
C LYS A 36 -14.82 -36.99 9.22
N ASN A 37 -13.50 -37.12 9.30
CA ASN A 37 -12.77 -37.42 10.54
C ASN A 37 -12.43 -36.11 11.25
N TYR A 38 -12.97 -35.91 12.45
CA TYR A 38 -12.75 -34.70 13.26
C TYR A 38 -11.30 -34.56 13.75
N GLU A 39 -10.67 -35.63 14.18
CA GLU A 39 -9.28 -35.62 14.67
C GLU A 39 -8.32 -35.21 13.54
N LEU A 40 -8.54 -35.75 12.33
CA LEU A 40 -7.76 -35.37 11.16
C LEU A 40 -7.94 -33.88 10.82
N LYS A 41 -9.17 -33.37 10.85
CA LYS A 41 -9.44 -31.94 10.61
C LYS A 41 -8.68 -31.05 11.57
N GLU A 42 -8.68 -31.39 12.88
CA GLU A 42 -7.94 -30.63 13.89
C GLU A 42 -6.44 -30.59 13.60
N GLN A 43 -5.84 -31.73 13.25
CA GLN A 43 -4.43 -31.80 12.86
C GLN A 43 -4.14 -30.96 11.61
N LEU A 44 -5.01 -30.98 10.61
CA LEU A 44 -4.86 -30.18 9.38
C LEU A 44 -4.98 -28.67 9.65
N TYR A 45 -5.88 -28.23 10.54
CA TYR A 45 -5.95 -26.84 10.97
C TYR A 45 -4.66 -26.38 11.67
N ILE A 46 -4.12 -27.18 12.59
CA ILE A 46 -2.84 -26.86 13.26
C ILE A 46 -1.70 -26.72 12.23
N LYS A 47 -1.69 -27.60 11.21
CA LYS A 47 -0.71 -27.50 10.12
C LYS A 47 -0.89 -26.23 9.28
N ILE A 48 -2.12 -25.86 8.97
CA ILE A 48 -2.43 -24.60 8.25
C ILE A 48 -1.95 -23.40 9.07
N ASP A 49 -2.23 -23.34 10.36
CA ASP A 49 -1.79 -22.23 11.22
C ASP A 49 -0.25 -22.09 11.20
N SER A 50 0.48 -23.22 11.29
CA SER A 50 1.95 -23.21 11.17
C SER A 50 2.44 -22.70 9.81
N LEU A 51 1.79 -23.11 8.72
CA LEU A 51 2.13 -22.65 7.37
C LEU A 51 1.80 -21.15 7.18
N GLU A 52 0.72 -20.66 7.77
CA GLU A 52 0.38 -19.23 7.74
C GLU A 52 1.41 -18.39 8.51
N GLU A 53 1.94 -18.89 9.65
CA GLU A 53 3.05 -18.24 10.35
C GLU A 53 4.33 -18.23 9.51
N ASP A 54 4.66 -19.32 8.84
CA ASP A 54 5.84 -19.38 7.98
C ASP A 54 5.70 -18.47 6.75
N ALA A 55 4.52 -18.44 6.12
CA ALA A 55 4.22 -17.50 5.04
C ALA A 55 4.35 -16.04 5.50
N TYR A 56 3.92 -15.74 6.74
CA TYR A 56 4.08 -14.41 7.32
C TYR A 56 5.56 -14.04 7.47
N LYS A 57 6.39 -14.93 8.02
CA LYS A 57 7.85 -14.72 8.18
C LYS A 57 8.52 -14.45 6.83
N VAL A 58 8.27 -15.30 5.83
CA VAL A 58 8.80 -15.14 4.47
C VAL A 58 8.44 -13.77 3.89
N VAL A 59 7.20 -13.33 4.06
CA VAL A 59 6.76 -12.01 3.59
C VAL A 59 7.45 -10.89 4.37
N GLN A 60 7.60 -11.00 5.71
CA GLN A 60 8.29 -9.97 6.50
C GLN A 60 9.77 -9.83 6.11
N ASP A 61 10.46 -10.93 5.89
CA ASP A 61 11.86 -10.91 5.44
C ASP A 61 11.98 -10.24 4.07
N LEU A 62 11.10 -10.58 3.14
CA LEU A 62 11.08 -9.94 1.82
C LEU A 62 10.72 -8.45 1.90
N LEU A 63 9.76 -8.06 2.76
CA LEU A 63 9.42 -6.64 2.96
C LEU A 63 10.62 -5.84 3.47
N ASN A 64 11.43 -6.41 4.37
CA ASN A 64 12.68 -5.80 4.83
C ASN A 64 13.70 -5.65 3.68
N GLU A 65 13.81 -6.64 2.80
CA GLU A 65 14.72 -6.61 1.65
C GLU A 65 14.30 -5.53 0.63
N ILE A 66 13.02 -5.46 0.27
CA ILE A 66 12.50 -4.52 -0.73
C ILE A 66 12.20 -3.12 -0.18
N LEU A 67 12.29 -2.90 1.14
CA LEU A 67 11.98 -1.63 1.81
C LEU A 67 12.68 -0.43 1.14
N PRO A 68 13.99 -0.46 0.85
CA PRO A 68 14.66 0.69 0.23
C PRO A 68 14.07 1.04 -1.14
N GLU A 69 13.75 0.04 -1.96
CA GLU A 69 13.14 0.28 -3.28
C GLU A 69 11.71 0.81 -3.14
N ALA A 70 10.90 0.23 -2.26
CA ALA A 70 9.53 0.69 -2.02
C ALA A 70 9.50 2.14 -1.52
N PHE A 71 10.37 2.50 -0.57
CA PHE A 71 10.48 3.88 -0.08
C PHE A 71 10.98 4.84 -1.15
N ALA A 72 11.91 4.41 -1.99
CA ALA A 72 12.37 5.20 -3.14
C ALA A 72 11.25 5.45 -4.15
N ILE A 73 10.40 4.45 -4.43
CA ILE A 73 9.26 4.58 -5.34
C ILE A 73 8.28 5.64 -4.84
N ILE A 74 7.85 5.56 -3.58
CA ILE A 74 6.85 6.51 -3.04
C ILE A 74 7.43 7.92 -2.90
N LYS A 75 8.69 8.05 -2.46
CA LYS A 75 9.43 9.33 -2.41
C LYS A 75 9.55 9.97 -3.79
N GLU A 76 9.91 9.18 -4.81
CA GLU A 76 10.02 9.65 -6.20
C GLU A 76 8.65 10.03 -6.78
N THR A 77 7.59 9.30 -6.44
CA THR A 77 6.23 9.64 -6.83
C THR A 77 5.82 10.99 -6.23
N ALA A 78 6.05 11.20 -4.94
CA ALA A 78 5.82 12.47 -4.27
C ALA A 78 6.59 13.63 -4.94
N ARG A 79 7.87 13.39 -5.29
CA ARG A 79 8.71 14.37 -6.00
C ARG A 79 8.16 14.71 -7.39
N ARG A 80 7.65 13.73 -8.12
CA ARG A 80 7.06 13.95 -9.45
C ARG A 80 5.78 14.74 -9.36
N PHE A 81 4.90 14.44 -8.42
CA PHE A 81 3.70 15.26 -8.18
C PHE A 81 4.05 16.70 -7.79
N LYS A 82 5.10 16.91 -6.97
CA LYS A 82 5.57 18.25 -6.62
C LYS A 82 6.09 19.04 -7.81
N ASN A 83 6.85 18.41 -8.68
CA ASN A 83 7.60 19.09 -9.74
C ASN A 83 6.81 19.25 -11.05
N ASN A 84 5.65 18.62 -11.17
CA ASN A 84 4.84 18.63 -12.38
C ASN A 84 3.38 18.89 -12.04
N SER A 85 2.75 19.80 -12.75
CA SER A 85 1.29 20.06 -12.61
C SER A 85 0.45 18.85 -13.00
N THR A 86 0.96 18.03 -13.92
CA THR A 86 0.32 16.79 -14.39
C THR A 86 1.34 15.68 -14.61
N LEU A 87 0.91 14.45 -14.37
CA LEU A 87 1.66 13.23 -14.72
C LEU A 87 0.84 12.42 -15.72
N GLU A 88 1.43 12.12 -16.89
CA GLU A 88 0.80 11.32 -17.93
C GLU A 88 1.35 9.89 -17.92
N VAL A 89 0.45 8.91 -17.91
CA VAL A 89 0.76 7.47 -17.90
C VAL A 89 -0.21 6.70 -18.78
N LEU A 90 0.11 5.47 -19.14
CA LEU A 90 -0.85 4.55 -19.77
C LEU A 90 -1.98 4.26 -18.79
N ALA A 91 -3.23 4.40 -19.25
CA ALA A 91 -4.41 4.21 -18.43
C ALA A 91 -4.60 2.71 -18.12
N SER A 92 -4.62 2.40 -16.83
CA SER A 92 -5.07 1.10 -16.32
C SER A 92 -6.59 1.09 -16.12
N ASP A 93 -7.19 -0.09 -15.90
CA ASP A 93 -8.61 -0.19 -15.52
C ASP A 93 -8.88 0.56 -14.20
N PHE A 94 -7.92 0.56 -13.28
CA PHE A 94 -8.03 1.30 -12.03
C PHE A 94 -8.08 2.83 -12.26
N ASP A 95 -7.26 3.37 -13.19
CA ASP A 95 -7.35 4.78 -13.57
C ASP A 95 -8.71 5.13 -14.17
N ARG A 96 -9.31 4.24 -14.96
CA ARG A 96 -10.64 4.42 -15.53
C ARG A 96 -11.73 4.49 -14.46
N ILE A 97 -11.63 3.64 -13.44
CA ILE A 97 -12.53 3.68 -12.27
C ILE A 97 -12.33 4.98 -11.50
N LEU A 98 -11.08 5.39 -11.22
CA LEU A 98 -10.79 6.60 -10.48
C LEU A 98 -11.26 7.86 -11.21
N SER A 99 -11.11 7.93 -12.53
CA SER A 99 -11.53 9.10 -13.32
C SER A 99 -13.04 9.35 -13.29
N SER A 100 -13.85 8.35 -12.96
CA SER A 100 -15.28 8.50 -12.75
C SER A 100 -15.66 9.01 -11.34
N LYS A 101 -14.71 9.00 -10.40
CA LYS A 101 -14.93 9.34 -8.99
C LYS A 101 -14.18 10.59 -8.53
N HIS A 102 -13.08 10.92 -9.20
CA HIS A 102 -12.14 11.96 -8.76
C HIS A 102 -11.67 12.84 -9.91
N ASP A 103 -11.68 14.15 -9.71
CA ASP A 103 -11.31 15.16 -10.71
C ASP A 103 -9.79 15.24 -10.96
N TYR A 104 -8.96 14.67 -10.08
CA TYR A 104 -7.50 14.66 -10.25
C TYR A 104 -6.98 13.59 -11.21
N VAL A 105 -7.85 12.72 -11.73
CA VAL A 105 -7.51 11.76 -12.79
C VAL A 105 -8.44 12.00 -13.97
N LYS A 106 -7.87 12.27 -15.14
CA LYS A 106 -8.61 12.46 -16.39
C LYS A 106 -8.11 11.49 -17.44
N LEU A 107 -9.02 10.99 -18.27
CA LEU A 107 -8.66 10.11 -19.39
C LEU A 107 -8.51 10.94 -20.66
N ASN A 108 -7.50 10.59 -21.45
CA ASN A 108 -7.28 11.10 -22.80
C ASN A 108 -6.84 9.92 -23.69
N GLY A 109 -7.80 9.31 -24.39
CA GLY A 109 -7.59 8.09 -25.17
C GLY A 109 -7.11 6.92 -24.29
N ASP A 110 -5.92 6.42 -24.57
CA ASP A 110 -5.25 5.33 -23.83
C ASP A 110 -4.41 5.83 -22.64
N LYS A 111 -4.44 7.14 -22.36
CA LYS A 111 -3.65 7.76 -21.30
C LYS A 111 -4.51 8.22 -20.15
N ALA A 112 -3.94 8.16 -18.95
CA ALA A 112 -4.44 8.80 -17.74
C ALA A 112 -3.55 10.00 -17.38
N ILE A 113 -4.18 11.14 -17.17
CA ILE A 113 -3.55 12.40 -16.77
C ILE A 113 -3.89 12.62 -15.30
N TRP A 114 -2.88 12.60 -14.45
CA TRP A 114 -2.96 12.80 -13.01
C TRP A 114 -2.58 14.24 -12.67
N ASN A 115 -3.49 15.01 -12.10
CA ASN A 115 -3.23 16.37 -11.63
C ASN A 115 -2.50 16.31 -10.28
N ASN A 116 -1.66 17.31 -10.01
CA ASN A 116 -1.02 17.47 -8.70
C ASN A 116 -1.87 18.28 -7.71
N SER A 117 -3.10 18.62 -8.07
CA SER A 117 -4.01 19.38 -7.23
C SER A 117 -5.36 18.67 -7.14
N TRP A 118 -5.92 18.62 -5.93
CA TRP A 118 -7.23 18.00 -5.65
C TRP A 118 -7.89 18.59 -4.42
N ASP A 119 -9.14 18.23 -4.18
CA ASP A 119 -9.84 18.59 -2.95
C ASP A 119 -9.57 17.55 -1.84
N ALA A 120 -9.21 18.02 -0.65
CA ALA A 120 -9.09 17.22 0.55
C ALA A 120 -10.07 17.71 1.61
N VAL A 121 -11.27 17.13 1.63
CA VAL A 121 -12.37 17.47 2.56
C VAL A 121 -12.74 18.95 2.49
N GLY A 122 -13.06 19.45 1.29
CA GLY A 122 -13.47 20.84 1.05
C GLY A 122 -12.31 21.85 1.04
N LYS A 123 -11.07 21.39 1.06
CA LYS A 123 -9.89 22.25 0.93
C LYS A 123 -9.11 21.89 -0.33
N PRO A 124 -9.01 22.78 -1.29
CA PRO A 124 -8.16 22.58 -2.46
C PRO A 124 -6.70 22.58 -2.01
N ILE A 125 -5.98 21.53 -2.39
CA ILE A 125 -4.55 21.41 -2.14
C ILE A 125 -3.80 21.23 -3.45
N THR A 126 -2.54 21.69 -3.47
CA THR A 126 -1.56 21.36 -4.50
C THR A 126 -0.44 20.63 -3.83
N TRP A 127 -0.04 19.48 -4.36
CA TRP A 127 0.99 18.66 -3.76
C TRP A 127 2.36 19.34 -3.83
N ASP A 128 2.99 19.59 -2.69
CA ASP A 128 4.29 20.26 -2.56
C ASP A 128 5.30 19.52 -1.68
N MET A 129 4.95 18.32 -1.20
CA MET A 129 5.76 17.58 -0.24
C MET A 129 6.67 16.55 -0.91
N VAL A 130 7.84 16.35 -0.33
CA VAL A 130 8.77 15.24 -0.61
C VAL A 130 9.38 14.79 0.71
N HIS A 131 9.50 13.49 0.91
CA HIS A 131 10.07 12.93 2.13
C HIS A 131 11.53 13.36 2.34
N TYR A 132 11.83 13.88 3.52
CA TYR A 132 13.20 14.11 3.98
C TYR A 132 13.83 12.81 4.49
N ASP A 133 15.16 12.78 4.56
CA ASP A 133 15.88 11.56 4.98
C ASP A 133 15.54 11.16 6.42
N VAL A 134 15.37 12.12 7.33
CA VAL A 134 14.92 11.84 8.70
C VAL A 134 13.53 11.20 8.75
N GLN A 135 12.65 11.52 7.79
CA GLN A 135 11.32 10.93 7.67
C GLN A 135 11.39 9.49 7.16
N LEU A 136 12.39 9.13 6.34
CA LEU A 136 12.65 7.73 5.96
C LEU A 136 13.02 6.90 7.19
N ILE A 137 13.84 7.45 8.11
CA ILE A 137 14.20 6.79 9.38
C ILE A 137 12.93 6.54 10.21
N GLY A 138 12.04 7.52 10.32
CA GLY A 138 10.75 7.37 11.00
C GLY A 138 9.89 6.28 10.37
N GLY A 139 9.82 6.22 9.04
CA GLY A 139 9.11 5.18 8.31
C GLY A 139 9.68 3.77 8.54
N ILE A 140 11.01 3.63 8.61
CA ILE A 140 11.68 2.36 8.94
C ILE A 140 11.32 1.93 10.37
N ALA A 141 11.41 2.85 11.34
CA ALA A 141 11.07 2.57 12.74
C ALA A 141 9.62 2.06 12.88
N LEU A 142 8.67 2.70 12.19
CA LEU A 142 7.27 2.27 12.18
C LEU A 142 7.08 0.89 11.53
N HIS A 143 7.75 0.62 10.40
CA HIS A 143 7.69 -0.69 9.76
C HIS A 143 8.23 -1.81 10.67
N GLN A 144 9.26 -1.51 11.46
CA GLN A 144 9.84 -2.43 12.44
C GLN A 144 9.00 -2.59 13.73
N GLY A 145 7.80 -2.02 13.80
CA GLY A 145 6.94 -2.09 14.98
C GLY A 145 7.42 -1.24 16.16
N LYS A 146 8.25 -0.23 15.90
CA LYS A 146 8.78 0.69 16.92
C LYS A 146 7.97 1.97 16.97
N ILE A 147 8.07 2.69 18.08
CA ILE A 147 7.49 4.03 18.22
C ILE A 147 8.45 5.03 17.60
N ALA A 148 7.96 5.84 16.65
CA ALA A 148 8.68 6.97 16.09
C ALA A 148 8.17 8.26 16.72
N GLU A 149 8.93 8.83 17.66
CA GLU A 149 8.61 10.12 18.25
C GLU A 149 8.97 11.25 17.28
N MET A 150 8.00 12.09 16.97
CA MET A 150 8.15 13.24 16.08
C MET A 150 7.41 14.44 16.64
N GLN A 151 8.04 15.62 16.59
CA GLN A 151 7.41 16.87 17.03
C GLN A 151 6.25 17.28 16.11
N THR A 152 5.40 18.18 16.61
CA THR A 152 4.31 18.77 15.81
C THR A 152 4.93 19.57 14.65
N GLY A 153 4.41 19.37 13.44
CA GLY A 153 4.92 20.03 12.22
C GLY A 153 5.97 19.23 11.44
N GLU A 154 6.53 18.13 11.97
CA GLU A 154 7.58 17.35 11.29
C GLU A 154 7.04 16.40 10.19
N GLY A 155 5.74 16.48 9.89
CA GLY A 155 5.16 15.75 8.77
C GLY A 155 4.84 14.28 9.07
N LYS A 156 4.31 13.96 10.26
CA LYS A 156 3.93 12.60 10.66
C LYS A 156 3.04 11.89 9.63
N THR A 157 2.07 12.61 9.05
CA THR A 157 1.17 12.06 8.03
C THR A 157 1.93 11.62 6.77
N LEU A 158 2.94 12.40 6.35
CA LEU A 158 3.78 12.05 5.22
C LEU A 158 4.69 10.85 5.54
N VAL A 159 5.26 10.79 6.76
CA VAL A 159 6.06 9.64 7.22
C VAL A 159 5.25 8.35 7.18
N ALA A 160 4.01 8.38 7.62
CA ALA A 160 3.13 7.21 7.64
C ALA A 160 2.91 6.61 6.23
N THR A 161 3.01 7.41 5.17
CA THR A 161 2.85 6.91 3.80
C THR A 161 3.89 5.86 3.42
N LEU A 162 5.07 5.92 4.00
CA LEU A 162 6.19 5.01 3.72
C LEU A 162 5.88 3.55 4.13
N PRO A 163 5.65 3.26 5.42
CA PRO A 163 5.31 1.90 5.85
C PRO A 163 3.95 1.45 5.34
N ILE A 164 2.98 2.36 5.16
CA ILE A 164 1.68 2.02 4.56
C ILE A 164 1.89 1.51 3.13
N PHE A 165 2.63 2.23 2.29
CA PHE A 165 2.91 1.81 0.92
C PHE A 165 3.57 0.44 0.88
N LEU A 166 4.65 0.25 1.64
CA LEU A 166 5.39 -1.01 1.69
C LEU A 166 4.48 -2.19 2.07
N ASN A 167 3.75 -2.07 3.18
CA ASN A 167 2.91 -3.15 3.68
C ASN A 167 1.67 -3.39 2.80
N ALA A 168 1.12 -2.37 2.15
CA ALA A 168 0.00 -2.50 1.21
C ALA A 168 0.34 -3.32 -0.04
N LEU A 169 1.63 -3.43 -0.40
CA LEU A 169 2.08 -4.26 -1.53
C LEU A 169 1.76 -5.75 -1.32
N THR A 170 1.58 -6.18 -0.08
CA THR A 170 1.17 -7.57 0.25
C THR A 170 -0.26 -7.91 -0.18
N GLY A 171 -1.11 -6.90 -0.41
CA GLY A 171 -2.54 -7.09 -0.70
C GLY A 171 -3.41 -7.46 0.50
N LYS A 172 -2.84 -7.56 1.72
CA LYS A 172 -3.59 -7.91 2.95
C LYS A 172 -4.30 -6.72 3.62
N GLY A 173 -4.13 -5.51 3.07
CA GLY A 173 -4.63 -4.28 3.67
C GLY A 173 -3.71 -3.71 4.77
N VAL A 174 -3.86 -2.41 5.01
CA VAL A 174 -3.16 -1.69 6.07
C VAL A 174 -4.14 -0.75 6.74
N HIS A 175 -4.17 -0.73 8.06
CA HIS A 175 -5.02 0.14 8.85
C HIS A 175 -4.20 1.26 9.46
N LEU A 176 -4.60 2.52 9.22
CA LEU A 176 -4.06 3.70 9.89
C LEU A 176 -5.11 4.25 10.83
N VAL A 177 -4.79 4.32 12.11
CA VAL A 177 -5.67 4.87 13.14
C VAL A 177 -5.27 6.31 13.43
N THR A 178 -6.24 7.20 13.43
CA THR A 178 -6.10 8.62 13.78
C THR A 178 -6.87 8.96 15.04
N VAL A 179 -6.64 10.16 15.62
CA VAL A 179 -7.27 10.55 16.88
C VAL A 179 -8.76 10.89 16.73
N ASN A 180 -9.23 11.16 15.51
CA ASN A 180 -10.65 11.46 15.22
C ASN A 180 -10.98 11.29 13.73
N ASP A 181 -12.28 11.25 13.41
CA ASP A 181 -12.81 11.00 12.08
C ASP A 181 -12.44 12.11 11.08
N TYR A 182 -12.38 13.37 11.53
CA TYR A 182 -11.97 14.49 10.68
C TYR A 182 -10.55 14.28 10.15
N LEU A 183 -9.61 13.87 11.00
CA LEU A 183 -8.23 13.59 10.57
C LEU A 183 -8.16 12.35 9.68
N ALA A 184 -8.95 11.32 9.96
CA ALA A 184 -9.02 10.13 9.12
C ALA A 184 -9.46 10.52 7.69
N LYS A 185 -10.54 11.26 7.55
CA LYS A 185 -11.06 11.75 6.26
C LYS A 185 -10.08 12.68 5.55
N ARG A 186 -9.53 13.67 6.28
CA ARG A 186 -8.59 14.64 5.72
C ARG A 186 -7.31 13.96 5.23
N ASP A 187 -6.70 13.12 6.06
CA ASP A 187 -5.39 12.55 5.75
C ASP A 187 -5.50 11.46 4.67
N SER A 188 -6.59 10.66 4.68
CA SER A 188 -6.87 9.73 3.59
C SER A 188 -7.05 10.45 2.26
N ALA A 189 -7.89 11.50 2.20
CA ALA A 189 -8.11 12.27 0.98
C ALA A 189 -6.84 12.99 0.50
N TRP A 190 -6.03 13.49 1.45
CA TRP A 190 -4.79 14.19 1.12
C TRP A 190 -3.73 13.27 0.53
N MET A 191 -3.55 12.08 1.11
CA MET A 191 -2.50 11.13 0.70
C MET A 191 -2.97 10.15 -0.39
N ALA A 192 -4.28 10.06 -0.67
CA ALA A 192 -4.84 9.09 -1.61
C ALA A 192 -4.12 9.04 -2.96
N PRO A 193 -3.84 10.15 -3.65
CA PRO A 193 -3.24 10.10 -4.98
C PRO A 193 -1.87 9.41 -5.02
N LEU A 194 -1.07 9.48 -3.93
CA LEU A 194 0.20 8.78 -3.86
C LEU A 194 0.05 7.25 -3.96
N PHE A 195 -0.95 6.69 -3.30
CA PHE A 195 -1.22 5.25 -3.28
C PHE A 195 -1.96 4.81 -4.54
N GLN A 196 -2.97 5.57 -4.92
CA GLN A 196 -3.83 5.28 -6.06
C GLN A 196 -3.06 5.34 -7.38
N PHE A 197 -2.05 6.22 -7.49
CA PHE A 197 -1.14 6.25 -8.64
C PHE A 197 -0.45 4.90 -8.87
N HIS A 198 -0.27 4.10 -7.84
CA HIS A 198 0.32 2.75 -7.87
C HIS A 198 -0.72 1.61 -7.89
N GLY A 199 -1.98 1.92 -8.12
CA GLY A 199 -3.06 0.93 -8.14
C GLY A 199 -3.34 0.33 -6.76
N LEU A 200 -3.21 1.14 -5.69
CA LEU A 200 -3.63 0.80 -4.32
C LEU A 200 -4.89 1.59 -4.00
N SER A 201 -5.93 0.90 -3.54
CA SER A 201 -7.15 1.55 -3.03
C SER A 201 -6.90 2.13 -1.64
N ILE A 202 -7.61 3.22 -1.35
CA ILE A 202 -7.65 3.82 -0.02
C ILE A 202 -9.08 4.26 0.25
N ASP A 203 -9.50 4.08 1.49
CA ASP A 203 -10.81 4.50 1.96
C ASP A 203 -10.72 4.91 3.44
N CYS A 204 -11.78 5.52 3.96
CA CYS A 204 -11.92 5.94 5.34
C CYS A 204 -13.16 5.27 5.94
N ILE A 205 -13.02 4.67 7.12
CA ILE A 205 -14.14 4.14 7.90
C ILE A 205 -14.66 5.29 8.77
N ASP A 206 -15.95 5.55 8.65
CA ASP A 206 -16.70 6.55 9.44
C ASP A 206 -17.21 5.96 10.75
#